data_fd1695e66b06fc1f907a396ff4c184cb
#
_entry.id   fd1695e66b06fc1f907a396ff4c184cb
#
_cell.length_a   1.000
_cell.length_b   1.000
_cell.length_c   1.000
_cell.angle_alpha   90.00
_cell.angle_beta   90.00
_cell.angle_gamma   90.00
#
_symmetry.space_group_name_H-M   'P 1'
#
loop_
_entity.id
_entity.type
_entity.pdbx_description
1 polymer ?
#
loop_
_entity_poly.entity_id
_entity_poly.type
_entity_poly.pdbx_seq_one_letter_code
_entity_poly.pdbx_strand_id
1 'polypeptide(L)'
;MKYYLIAGEASGDLHASRLMAALSKVDDTAEFRFFGGDLMAAVGGTCVKHYRDLAFMGIIPVLLHLPTILRNMALCKRDIVEWQPDVVILVDYPGFNLDIAKYIHSHTHIPVYYYISPKIWAWKEWRIKRIKRDVDEMFSILPFEVPFFEQKHHYPIHYVGNPTAEEVEEFRAGYKESFDDFAKRHGLSSKPVIALLAGSRRAEIQNNLPSMIEAARRFEDYQMVLAGAPGIEPDFYDRFISGTGVSLVHHDTYALLSHARCAAVTSGTATLETALFGVPQVVCYRMAMPKLVAFCRRYVLKVKYVSLVNLIADREVVTELVADTFSTDNIAKQLALLLPDGEARQRMLDGYEDVRRKIGGDSPSESAAHIIYDLVK
;
A
#
# COMPACT_ATOMS: atom_id res chain seq x y z
N MET A 1 8.09 -27.06 10.37
CA MET A 1 8.36 -26.92 8.92
C MET A 1 9.39 -25.81 8.67
N LYS A 2 10.07 -25.86 7.54
CA LYS A 2 11.07 -24.85 7.14
C LYS A 2 10.49 -23.89 6.11
N TYR A 3 10.38 -22.63 6.48
CA TYR A 3 9.83 -21.55 5.64
C TYR A 3 10.92 -20.61 5.17
N TYR A 4 11.08 -20.42 3.87
CA TYR A 4 12.01 -19.44 3.32
C TYR A 4 11.24 -18.23 2.77
N LEU A 5 11.40 -17.04 3.37
CA LEU A 5 10.67 -15.85 2.98
C LEU A 5 11.55 -14.83 2.27
N ILE A 6 10.99 -14.11 1.28
CA ILE A 6 11.73 -13.06 0.56
C ILE A 6 10.88 -11.79 0.51
N ALA A 7 11.30 -10.80 1.29
CA ALA A 7 10.76 -9.44 1.32
C ALA A 7 11.85 -8.44 0.91
N GLY A 8 11.61 -7.65 -0.13
CA GLY A 8 12.61 -6.76 -0.74
C GLY A 8 12.53 -5.29 -0.31
N GLU A 9 11.59 -4.92 0.56
CA GLU A 9 11.36 -3.54 1.01
C GLU A 9 10.68 -3.48 2.38
N ALA A 10 10.61 -2.29 2.98
CA ALA A 10 10.09 -2.12 4.35
C ALA A 10 8.63 -2.59 4.53
N SER A 11 7.76 -2.33 3.56
CA SER A 11 6.38 -2.84 3.58
C SER A 11 6.32 -4.36 3.53
N GLY A 12 7.17 -4.96 2.70
CA GLY A 12 7.32 -6.42 2.63
C GLY A 12 7.81 -7.02 3.94
N ASP A 13 8.79 -6.39 4.62
CA ASP A 13 9.29 -6.79 5.94
C ASP A 13 8.17 -6.78 6.99
N LEU A 14 7.33 -5.73 7.01
CA LEU A 14 6.18 -5.63 7.91
C LEU A 14 5.16 -6.76 7.68
N HIS A 15 4.76 -6.97 6.44
CA HIS A 15 3.76 -8.01 6.14
C HIS A 15 4.31 -9.42 6.32
N ALA A 16 5.58 -9.65 5.95
CA ALA A 16 6.25 -10.93 6.16
C ALA A 16 6.44 -11.25 7.65
N SER A 17 6.77 -10.25 8.49
CA SER A 17 6.91 -10.47 9.93
C SER A 17 5.59 -10.88 10.59
N ARG A 18 4.47 -10.26 10.19
CA ARG A 18 3.13 -10.66 10.66
C ARG A 18 2.78 -12.09 10.21
N LEU A 19 3.07 -12.43 8.95
CA LEU A 19 2.89 -13.79 8.44
C LEU A 19 3.75 -14.81 9.20
N MET A 20 5.03 -14.51 9.47
CA MET A 20 5.91 -15.37 10.28
C MET A 20 5.36 -15.58 11.70
N ALA A 21 4.89 -14.51 12.35
CA ALA A 21 4.28 -14.59 13.67
C ALA A 21 3.01 -15.45 13.66
N ALA A 22 2.19 -15.35 12.61
CA ALA A 22 1.00 -16.18 12.44
C ALA A 22 1.35 -17.65 12.14
N LEU A 23 2.36 -17.92 11.30
CA LEU A 23 2.86 -19.26 11.04
C LEU A 23 3.40 -19.92 12.31
N SER A 24 4.10 -19.18 13.18
CA SER A 24 4.59 -19.68 14.47
C SER A 24 3.45 -20.09 15.44
N LYS A 25 2.24 -19.56 15.25
CA LYS A 25 1.06 -19.95 16.05
C LYS A 25 0.43 -21.28 15.56
N VAL A 26 0.54 -21.58 14.27
CA VAL A 26 -0.08 -22.78 13.66
C VAL A 26 0.91 -23.92 13.48
N ASP A 27 2.22 -23.64 13.53
CA ASP A 27 3.30 -24.62 13.43
C ASP A 27 4.32 -24.40 14.55
N ASP A 28 4.22 -25.18 15.62
CA ASP A 28 5.13 -25.10 16.78
C ASP A 28 6.59 -25.46 16.43
N THR A 29 6.82 -26.05 15.25
CA THR A 29 8.14 -26.45 14.74
C THR A 29 8.64 -25.56 13.63
N ALA A 30 8.03 -24.38 13.43
CA ALA A 30 8.37 -23.46 12.35
C ALA A 30 9.84 -22.98 12.46
N GLU A 31 10.59 -23.21 11.40
CA GLU A 31 11.94 -22.66 11.22
C GLU A 31 11.91 -21.66 10.07
N PHE A 32 12.47 -20.45 10.33
CA PHE A 32 12.47 -19.38 9.33
C PHE A 32 13.89 -19.03 8.88
N ARG A 33 14.03 -18.87 7.57
CA ARG A 33 15.21 -18.29 6.94
C ARG A 33 14.74 -17.27 5.89
N PHE A 34 15.37 -16.09 5.82
CA PHE A 34 14.74 -15.05 5.02
C PHE A 34 15.71 -13.98 4.48
N PHE A 35 15.30 -13.36 3.39
CA PHE A 35 15.68 -12.04 2.94
C PHE A 35 14.61 -11.07 3.44
N GLY A 36 14.96 -10.10 4.30
CA GLY A 36 13.98 -9.23 4.95
C GLY A 36 14.66 -8.17 5.79
N GLY A 37 14.03 -7.76 6.88
CA GLY A 37 14.54 -6.69 7.73
C GLY A 37 14.40 -6.94 9.22
N ASP A 38 14.40 -5.83 9.97
CA ASP A 38 14.44 -5.83 11.42
C ASP A 38 13.14 -6.41 12.03
N LEU A 39 11.97 -6.21 11.37
CA LEU A 39 10.70 -6.73 11.89
C LEU A 39 10.61 -8.25 11.75
N MET A 40 11.05 -8.81 10.64
CA MET A 40 11.15 -10.27 10.48
C MET A 40 12.17 -10.85 11.46
N ALA A 41 13.32 -10.21 11.64
CA ALA A 41 14.35 -10.63 12.59
C ALA A 41 13.85 -10.62 14.04
N ALA A 42 12.97 -9.70 14.41
CA ALA A 42 12.35 -9.63 15.73
C ALA A 42 11.40 -10.81 16.03
N VAL A 43 10.76 -11.39 15.00
CA VAL A 43 9.94 -12.60 15.15
C VAL A 43 10.82 -13.83 15.41
N GLY A 44 11.97 -13.93 14.75
CA GLY A 44 12.92 -15.04 14.89
C GLY A 44 13.45 -15.54 13.54
N GLY A 45 14.31 -16.57 13.61
CA GLY A 45 14.91 -17.19 12.42
C GLY A 45 16.22 -16.55 11.98
N THR A 46 16.66 -16.86 10.74
CA THR A 46 17.96 -16.42 10.21
C THR A 46 17.76 -15.40 9.09
N CYS A 47 18.18 -14.15 9.33
CA CYS A 47 18.27 -13.14 8.28
C CYS A 47 19.53 -13.37 7.43
N VAL A 48 19.34 -13.84 6.21
CA VAL A 48 20.45 -14.10 5.25
C VAL A 48 20.92 -12.80 4.63
N LYS A 49 19.98 -11.88 4.33
CA LYS A 49 20.28 -10.59 3.72
C LYS A 49 19.23 -9.54 4.10
N HIS A 50 19.69 -8.38 4.54
CA HIS A 50 18.79 -7.28 4.86
C HIS A 50 18.27 -6.58 3.60
N TYR A 51 16.96 -6.21 3.57
CA TYR A 51 16.33 -5.58 2.39
C TYR A 51 16.96 -4.23 2.00
N ARG A 52 17.54 -3.49 2.92
CA ARG A 52 18.28 -2.24 2.63
C ARG A 52 19.40 -2.44 1.61
N ASP A 53 19.95 -3.65 1.53
CA ASP A 53 20.98 -4.03 0.58
C ASP A 53 20.39 -4.58 -0.74
N LEU A 54 19.05 -4.72 -0.84
CA LEU A 54 18.32 -5.21 -2.02
C LEU A 54 17.59 -4.10 -2.76
N ALA A 55 17.14 -3.06 -2.04
CA ALA A 55 16.22 -2.04 -2.53
C ALA A 55 16.94 -0.97 -3.38
N PHE A 56 17.08 -1.24 -4.67
CA PHE A 56 17.45 -0.25 -5.66
C PHE A 56 16.22 0.10 -6.49
N MET A 57 15.62 1.29 -6.26
CA MET A 57 14.44 1.76 -6.98
C MET A 57 14.82 2.77 -8.05
N GLY A 58 14.21 2.63 -9.25
CA GLY A 58 14.43 3.49 -10.39
C GLY A 58 15.43 2.92 -11.41
N ILE A 59 15.38 3.43 -12.64
CA ILE A 59 16.17 2.89 -13.75
C ILE A 59 17.68 3.11 -13.52
N ILE A 60 18.08 4.32 -13.12
CA ILE A 60 19.49 4.68 -12.93
C ILE A 60 20.12 3.92 -11.76
N PRO A 61 19.54 3.88 -10.53
CA PRO A 61 20.08 3.08 -9.43
C PRO A 61 20.16 1.59 -9.75
N VAL A 62 19.17 1.02 -10.43
CA VAL A 62 19.18 -0.39 -10.85
C VAL A 62 20.35 -0.68 -11.81
N LEU A 63 20.61 0.20 -12.78
CA LEU A 63 21.74 0.01 -13.72
C LEU A 63 23.10 0.14 -13.01
N LEU A 64 23.25 1.09 -12.09
CA LEU A 64 24.49 1.29 -11.33
C LEU A 64 24.80 0.14 -10.36
N HIS A 65 23.78 -0.52 -9.83
CA HIS A 65 23.92 -1.60 -8.84
C HIS A 65 23.60 -2.99 -9.41
N LEU A 66 23.54 -3.14 -10.73
CA LEU A 66 23.26 -4.42 -11.39
C LEU A 66 24.15 -5.58 -10.90
N PRO A 67 25.49 -5.43 -10.73
CA PRO A 67 26.33 -6.50 -10.19
C PRO A 67 25.94 -6.92 -8.77
N THR A 68 25.53 -5.97 -7.92
CA THR A 68 25.06 -6.25 -6.55
C THR A 68 23.74 -7.02 -6.57
N ILE A 69 22.80 -6.61 -7.43
CA ILE A 69 21.52 -7.32 -7.61
C ILE A 69 21.73 -8.75 -8.06
N LEU A 70 22.60 -8.97 -9.05
CA LEU A 70 22.93 -10.32 -9.55
C LEU A 70 23.62 -11.16 -8.46
N ARG A 71 24.52 -10.59 -7.68
CA ARG A 71 25.18 -11.28 -6.55
C ARG A 71 24.17 -11.68 -5.48
N ASN A 72 23.25 -10.77 -5.10
CA ASN A 72 22.19 -11.05 -4.12
C ASN A 72 21.25 -12.16 -4.63
N MET A 73 20.91 -12.13 -5.92
CA MET A 73 20.11 -13.18 -6.55
C MET A 73 20.81 -14.54 -6.54
N ALA A 74 22.11 -14.58 -6.85
CA ALA A 74 22.90 -15.81 -6.81
C ALA A 74 23.03 -16.35 -5.37
N LEU A 75 23.23 -15.46 -4.37
CA LEU A 75 23.24 -15.81 -2.95
C LEU A 75 21.89 -16.44 -2.55
N CYS A 76 20.78 -15.79 -2.87
CA CYS A 76 19.44 -16.26 -2.55
C CYS A 76 19.16 -17.67 -3.11
N LYS A 77 19.44 -17.87 -4.39
CA LYS A 77 19.27 -19.17 -5.07
C LYS A 77 20.08 -20.28 -4.43
N ARG A 78 21.34 -20.01 -4.14
CA ARG A 78 22.23 -20.97 -3.49
C ARG A 78 21.75 -21.31 -2.09
N ASP A 79 21.41 -20.29 -1.29
CA ASP A 79 20.99 -20.45 0.09
C ASP A 79 19.68 -21.26 0.22
N ILE A 80 18.72 -21.05 -0.68
CA ILE A 80 17.47 -21.85 -0.74
C ILE A 80 17.79 -23.31 -1.02
N VAL A 81 18.64 -23.56 -2.04
CA VAL A 81 19.00 -24.94 -2.45
C VAL A 81 19.79 -25.65 -1.35
N GLU A 82 20.70 -24.96 -0.66
CA GLU A 82 21.49 -25.54 0.44
C GLU A 82 20.64 -25.83 1.69
N TRP A 83 19.69 -24.95 2.01
CA TRP A 83 18.87 -25.10 3.22
C TRP A 83 17.67 -26.05 3.05
N GLN A 84 17.23 -26.29 1.81
CA GLN A 84 16.11 -27.18 1.48
C GLN A 84 14.85 -26.86 2.31
N PRO A 85 14.20 -25.71 2.11
CA PRO A 85 12.94 -25.37 2.80
C PRO A 85 11.79 -26.25 2.29
N ASP A 86 10.74 -26.41 3.10
CA ASP A 86 9.50 -27.06 2.69
C ASP A 86 8.68 -26.16 1.75
N VAL A 87 8.85 -24.85 1.84
CA VAL A 87 8.20 -23.84 0.96
C VAL A 87 9.01 -22.56 0.86
N VAL A 88 9.00 -21.93 -0.33
CA VAL A 88 9.49 -20.58 -0.56
C VAL A 88 8.32 -19.62 -0.67
N ILE A 89 8.27 -18.59 0.19
CA ILE A 89 7.22 -17.58 0.23
C ILE A 89 7.78 -16.24 -0.27
N LEU A 90 7.29 -15.77 -1.40
CA LEU A 90 7.69 -14.53 -2.04
C LEU A 90 6.72 -13.42 -1.63
N VAL A 91 7.23 -12.33 -1.04
CA VAL A 91 6.38 -11.23 -0.56
C VAL A 91 6.54 -10.01 -1.45
N ASP A 92 5.48 -9.66 -2.21
CA ASP A 92 5.50 -8.55 -3.18
C ASP A 92 6.80 -8.54 -4.04
N TYR A 93 7.42 -7.39 -4.30
CA TYR A 93 8.75 -7.21 -4.94
C TYR A 93 8.95 -8.02 -6.25
N PRO A 94 8.06 -7.90 -7.24
CA PRO A 94 7.97 -8.83 -8.38
C PRO A 94 9.14 -8.80 -9.36
N GLY A 95 10.01 -7.78 -9.31
CA GLY A 95 11.20 -7.70 -10.14
C GLY A 95 12.21 -8.81 -9.82
N PHE A 96 12.48 -8.99 -8.55
CA PHE A 96 13.41 -9.99 -8.03
C PHE A 96 12.71 -11.35 -7.81
N ASN A 97 11.56 -11.32 -7.16
CA ASN A 97 10.84 -12.51 -6.71
C ASN A 97 10.42 -13.44 -7.87
N LEU A 98 9.94 -12.92 -8.99
CA LEU A 98 9.60 -13.77 -10.15
C LEU A 98 10.83 -14.43 -10.81
N ASP A 99 12.03 -13.86 -10.68
CA ASP A 99 13.25 -14.51 -11.18
C ASP A 99 13.74 -15.61 -10.23
N ILE A 100 13.51 -15.46 -8.93
CA ILE A 100 13.70 -16.53 -7.94
C ILE A 100 12.69 -17.65 -8.19
N ALA A 101 11.38 -17.32 -8.31
CA ALA A 101 10.33 -18.30 -8.61
C ALA A 101 10.69 -19.17 -9.81
N LYS A 102 11.08 -18.54 -10.93
CA LYS A 102 11.52 -19.26 -12.14
C LYS A 102 12.67 -20.23 -11.86
N TYR A 103 13.65 -19.79 -11.08
CA TYR A 103 14.81 -20.63 -10.79
C TYR A 103 14.44 -21.84 -9.93
N ILE A 104 13.70 -21.63 -8.85
CA ILE A 104 13.29 -22.68 -7.91
C ILE A 104 12.41 -23.70 -8.63
N HIS A 105 11.39 -23.25 -9.36
CA HIS A 105 10.50 -24.12 -10.13
C HIS A 105 11.27 -24.98 -11.18
N SER A 106 12.31 -24.43 -11.82
CA SER A 106 13.07 -25.16 -12.86
C SER A 106 14.20 -26.05 -12.34
N HIS A 107 14.64 -25.90 -11.08
CA HIS A 107 15.82 -26.61 -10.55
C HIS A 107 15.54 -27.42 -9.28
N THR A 108 14.36 -27.29 -8.70
CA THR A 108 13.96 -27.98 -7.47
C THR A 108 12.52 -28.45 -7.55
N HIS A 109 12.07 -29.17 -6.54
CA HIS A 109 10.66 -29.52 -6.32
C HIS A 109 10.03 -28.73 -5.15
N ILE A 110 10.72 -27.69 -4.67
CA ILE A 110 10.25 -26.86 -3.56
C ILE A 110 9.09 -26.00 -4.05
N PRO A 111 7.92 -26.03 -3.41
CA PRO A 111 6.77 -25.20 -3.79
C PRO A 111 7.06 -23.72 -3.58
N VAL A 112 6.57 -22.90 -4.51
CA VAL A 112 6.73 -21.44 -4.52
C VAL A 112 5.38 -20.78 -4.31
N TYR A 113 5.19 -20.13 -3.18
CA TYR A 113 3.99 -19.38 -2.83
C TYR A 113 4.26 -17.89 -2.94
N TYR A 114 3.25 -17.13 -3.37
CA TYR A 114 3.39 -15.70 -3.55
C TYR A 114 2.39 -14.97 -2.65
N TYR A 115 2.86 -14.32 -1.60
CA TYR A 115 2.08 -13.53 -0.66
C TYR A 115 2.11 -12.04 -1.06
N ILE A 116 0.94 -11.42 -1.17
CA ILE A 116 0.70 -10.07 -1.73
C ILE A 116 1.00 -10.04 -3.22
N SER A 117 -0.02 -10.39 -4.00
CA SER A 117 0.05 -10.53 -5.46
C SER A 117 0.68 -9.31 -6.16
N PRO A 118 1.48 -9.51 -7.21
CA PRO A 118 2.00 -8.40 -8.00
C PRO A 118 0.87 -7.66 -8.70
N LYS A 119 0.88 -6.33 -8.69
CA LYS A 119 -0.15 -5.46 -9.28
C LYS A 119 -0.15 -5.51 -10.82
N ILE A 120 -0.22 -6.73 -11.40
CA ILE A 120 -0.19 -6.93 -12.86
C ILE A 120 -1.47 -6.44 -13.55
N TRP A 121 -2.55 -6.27 -12.83
CA TRP A 121 -3.80 -5.69 -13.30
C TRP A 121 -3.66 -4.20 -13.68
N ALA A 122 -2.73 -3.49 -13.03
CA ALA A 122 -2.47 -2.08 -13.31
C ALA A 122 -1.50 -1.91 -14.50
N TRP A 123 -0.47 -2.74 -14.58
CA TRP A 123 0.57 -2.67 -15.60
C TRP A 123 1.35 -3.99 -15.69
N LYS A 124 2.00 -4.26 -16.83
CA LYS A 124 2.78 -5.50 -17.08
C LYS A 124 1.96 -6.79 -16.92
N GLU A 125 0.71 -6.77 -17.37
CA GLU A 125 -0.19 -7.94 -17.34
C GLU A 125 0.43 -9.20 -17.99
N TRP A 126 1.39 -9.03 -18.92
CA TRP A 126 2.12 -10.13 -19.52
C TRP A 126 2.88 -11.03 -18.51
N ARG A 127 3.13 -10.53 -17.29
CA ARG A 127 3.75 -11.32 -16.20
C ARG A 127 2.90 -12.50 -15.75
N ILE A 128 1.61 -12.51 -16.06
CA ILE A 128 0.72 -13.64 -15.77
C ILE A 128 1.24 -14.97 -16.32
N LYS A 129 1.93 -14.95 -17.47
CA LYS A 129 2.54 -16.17 -18.06
C LYS A 129 3.63 -16.76 -17.17
N ARG A 130 4.39 -15.89 -16.50
CA ARG A 130 5.45 -16.31 -15.56
C ARG A 130 4.82 -16.81 -14.25
N ILE A 131 3.82 -16.10 -13.73
CA ILE A 131 3.11 -16.49 -12.51
C ILE A 131 2.52 -17.89 -12.69
N LYS A 132 1.76 -18.14 -13.76
CA LYS A 132 1.17 -19.44 -14.06
C LYS A 132 2.16 -20.59 -14.19
N ARG A 133 3.37 -20.29 -14.59
CA ARG A 133 4.40 -21.32 -14.79
C ARG A 133 5.21 -21.59 -13.54
N ASP A 134 5.53 -20.53 -12.77
CA ASP A 134 6.61 -20.53 -11.79
C ASP A 134 6.09 -20.37 -10.33
N VAL A 135 4.80 -20.14 -10.12
CA VAL A 135 4.18 -19.93 -8.80
C VAL A 135 3.07 -20.94 -8.61
N ASP A 136 3.13 -21.71 -7.53
CA ASP A 136 2.16 -22.77 -7.22
C ASP A 136 0.90 -22.19 -6.58
N GLU A 137 1.05 -21.30 -5.58
CA GLU A 137 -0.08 -20.67 -4.87
C GLU A 137 0.10 -19.16 -4.76
N MET A 138 -1.01 -18.42 -4.95
CA MET A 138 -1.04 -16.97 -4.90
C MET A 138 -2.00 -16.47 -3.83
N PHE A 139 -1.51 -15.60 -2.94
CA PHE A 139 -2.30 -14.97 -1.88
C PHE A 139 -2.50 -13.49 -2.18
N SER A 140 -3.74 -13.09 -2.35
CA SER A 140 -4.14 -11.72 -2.68
C SER A 140 -4.71 -11.00 -1.47
N ILE A 141 -4.43 -9.70 -1.39
CA ILE A 141 -4.96 -8.79 -0.36
C ILE A 141 -5.99 -7.79 -0.92
N LEU A 142 -6.36 -7.91 -2.21
CA LEU A 142 -7.31 -7.03 -2.86
C LEU A 142 -8.45 -7.86 -3.49
N PRO A 143 -9.71 -7.67 -3.08
CA PRO A 143 -10.81 -8.55 -3.50
C PRO A 143 -11.08 -8.51 -5.01
N PHE A 144 -10.82 -7.40 -5.70
CA PHE A 144 -10.99 -7.32 -7.15
C PHE A 144 -9.92 -8.10 -7.94
N GLU A 145 -8.86 -8.57 -7.29
CA GLU A 145 -7.86 -9.44 -7.93
C GLU A 145 -8.42 -10.85 -8.17
N VAL A 146 -9.37 -11.32 -7.36
CA VAL A 146 -9.99 -12.64 -7.55
C VAL A 146 -10.60 -12.77 -8.95
N PRO A 147 -11.56 -11.94 -9.38
CA PRO A 147 -12.08 -12.04 -10.75
C PRO A 147 -11.02 -11.76 -11.81
N PHE A 148 -10.01 -10.94 -11.54
CA PHE A 148 -8.92 -10.70 -12.48
C PHE A 148 -8.07 -11.96 -12.71
N PHE A 149 -7.67 -12.67 -11.68
CA PHE A 149 -6.87 -13.89 -11.83
C PHE A 149 -7.72 -15.09 -12.24
N GLU A 150 -8.86 -15.32 -11.62
CA GLU A 150 -9.65 -16.54 -11.83
C GLU A 150 -10.50 -16.48 -13.10
N GLN A 151 -11.29 -15.41 -13.28
CA GLN A 151 -12.21 -15.33 -14.42
C GLN A 151 -11.49 -14.95 -15.72
N LYS A 152 -10.61 -13.94 -15.65
CA LYS A 152 -9.91 -13.47 -16.87
C LYS A 152 -8.73 -14.35 -17.24
N HIS A 153 -7.98 -14.81 -16.24
CA HIS A 153 -6.73 -15.55 -16.48
C HIS A 153 -6.80 -17.03 -16.16
N HIS A 154 -7.91 -17.54 -15.61
CA HIS A 154 -8.07 -18.94 -15.23
C HIS A 154 -6.91 -19.45 -14.36
N TYR A 155 -6.59 -18.69 -13.32
CA TYR A 155 -5.56 -18.97 -12.33
C TYR A 155 -6.16 -18.77 -10.93
N PRO A 156 -6.37 -19.85 -10.17
CA PRO A 156 -6.95 -19.75 -8.82
C PRO A 156 -6.04 -18.98 -7.88
N ILE A 157 -6.62 -18.22 -6.96
CA ILE A 157 -5.90 -17.48 -5.93
C ILE A 157 -6.63 -17.54 -4.59
N HIS A 158 -5.92 -17.30 -3.50
CA HIS A 158 -6.49 -17.18 -2.17
C HIS A 158 -6.63 -15.71 -1.80
N TYR A 159 -7.85 -15.22 -1.64
CA TYR A 159 -8.07 -13.91 -1.02
C TYR A 159 -8.01 -14.08 0.50
N VAL A 160 -7.10 -13.37 1.16
CA VAL A 160 -6.81 -13.54 2.59
C VAL A 160 -7.22 -12.36 3.48
N GLY A 161 -7.86 -11.34 2.90
CA GLY A 161 -8.16 -10.08 3.60
C GLY A 161 -7.15 -8.99 3.26
N ASN A 162 -7.28 -7.81 3.89
CA ASN A 162 -6.45 -6.64 3.58
C ASN A 162 -5.70 -6.13 4.82
N PRO A 163 -4.35 -6.09 4.80
CA PRO A 163 -3.55 -5.65 5.96
C PRO A 163 -3.83 -4.22 6.41
N THR A 164 -4.17 -3.32 5.48
CA THR A 164 -4.51 -1.93 5.82
C THR A 164 -5.80 -1.86 6.65
N ALA A 165 -6.77 -2.74 6.37
CA ALA A 165 -7.99 -2.81 7.16
C ALA A 165 -7.71 -3.30 8.59
N GLU A 166 -6.88 -4.33 8.73
CA GLU A 166 -6.43 -4.85 10.03
C GLU A 166 -5.71 -3.76 10.83
N GLU A 167 -4.75 -3.05 10.22
CA GLU A 167 -3.99 -1.96 10.87
C GLU A 167 -4.88 -0.81 11.33
N VAL A 168 -5.86 -0.41 10.52
CA VAL A 168 -6.80 0.65 10.87
C VAL A 168 -7.73 0.21 12.01
N GLU A 169 -8.20 -1.03 12.01
CA GLU A 169 -9.05 -1.57 13.08
C GLU A 169 -8.30 -1.69 14.40
N GLU A 170 -7.06 -2.21 14.39
CA GLU A 170 -6.17 -2.27 15.56
C GLU A 170 -5.95 -0.87 16.14
N PHE A 171 -5.62 0.10 15.29
CA PHE A 171 -5.41 1.47 15.74
C PHE A 171 -6.70 2.06 16.37
N ARG A 172 -7.84 1.96 15.70
CA ARG A 172 -9.14 2.48 16.19
C ARG A 172 -9.57 1.85 17.51
N ALA A 173 -9.30 0.57 17.71
CA ALA A 173 -9.60 -0.12 18.97
C ALA A 173 -8.78 0.45 20.15
N GLY A 174 -7.51 0.78 19.91
CA GLY A 174 -6.60 1.33 20.92
C GLY A 174 -6.64 2.85 21.10
N TYR A 175 -7.01 3.59 20.07
CA TYR A 175 -6.96 5.06 20.08
C TYR A 175 -8.15 5.68 20.80
N LYS A 176 -7.87 6.47 21.85
CA LYS A 176 -8.88 7.11 22.71
C LYS A 176 -8.65 8.62 22.91
N GLU A 177 -7.65 9.19 22.23
CA GLU A 177 -7.31 10.60 22.35
C GLU A 177 -8.45 11.47 21.83
N SER A 178 -8.81 12.53 22.60
CA SER A 178 -9.81 13.52 22.17
C SER A 178 -9.23 14.47 21.11
N PHE A 179 -10.11 15.15 20.36
CA PHE A 179 -9.64 16.18 19.43
C PHE A 179 -8.87 17.30 20.13
N ASP A 180 -9.30 17.71 21.32
CA ASP A 180 -8.65 18.79 22.09
C ASP A 180 -7.22 18.39 22.52
N ASP A 181 -7.02 17.14 22.94
CA ASP A 181 -5.70 16.62 23.31
C ASP A 181 -4.81 16.50 22.07
N PHE A 182 -5.33 15.96 20.98
CA PHE A 182 -4.63 15.89 19.68
C PHE A 182 -4.24 17.29 19.20
N ALA A 183 -5.18 18.23 19.20
CA ALA A 183 -4.93 19.62 18.79
C ALA A 183 -3.86 20.27 19.66
N LYS A 184 -3.93 20.11 20.98
CA LYS A 184 -2.91 20.63 21.92
C LYS A 184 -1.53 20.05 21.67
N ARG A 185 -1.44 18.74 21.45
CA ARG A 185 -0.17 18.02 21.19
C ARG A 185 0.50 18.48 19.91
N HIS A 186 -0.28 18.85 18.90
CA HIS A 186 0.22 19.31 17.59
C HIS A 186 0.17 20.83 17.39
N GLY A 187 -0.18 21.61 18.41
CA GLY A 187 -0.27 23.07 18.31
C GLY A 187 -1.35 23.56 17.32
N LEU A 188 -2.43 22.80 17.18
CA LEU A 188 -3.55 23.10 16.29
C LEU A 188 -4.58 23.99 17.00
N SER A 189 -5.45 24.62 16.22
CA SER A 189 -6.60 25.37 16.72
C SER A 189 -7.80 24.43 16.97
N SER A 190 -8.90 24.96 17.51
CA SER A 190 -10.17 24.23 17.67
C SER A 190 -10.99 24.11 16.36
N LYS A 191 -10.52 24.66 15.23
CA LYS A 191 -11.21 24.56 13.95
C LYS A 191 -11.23 23.11 13.45
N PRO A 192 -12.29 22.68 12.76
CA PRO A 192 -12.31 21.36 12.13
C PRO A 192 -11.20 21.25 11.05
N VAL A 193 -10.73 20.04 10.86
CA VAL A 193 -9.52 19.77 10.07
C VAL A 193 -9.85 19.35 8.63
N ILE A 194 -9.19 19.97 7.66
CA ILE A 194 -8.99 19.42 6.32
C ILE A 194 -7.61 18.75 6.31
N ALA A 195 -7.58 17.42 6.19
CA ALA A 195 -6.35 16.66 6.11
C ALA A 195 -5.76 16.67 4.68
N LEU A 196 -4.45 16.88 4.56
CA LEU A 196 -3.72 16.85 3.29
C LEU A 196 -2.76 15.67 3.31
N LEU A 197 -3.00 14.66 2.47
CA LEU A 197 -2.14 13.49 2.30
C LEU A 197 -1.49 13.57 0.91
N ALA A 198 -0.37 14.26 0.83
CA ALA A 198 0.23 14.67 -0.46
C ALA A 198 1.04 13.57 -1.17
N GLY A 199 1.14 12.38 -0.58
CA GLY A 199 1.88 11.23 -1.11
C GLY A 199 3.10 10.87 -0.26
N SER A 200 3.72 9.74 -0.60
CA SER A 200 4.89 9.19 0.12
C SER A 200 6.22 9.46 -0.58
N ARG A 201 6.22 10.03 -1.78
CA ARG A 201 7.41 10.31 -2.58
C ARG A 201 7.58 11.81 -2.79
N ARG A 202 8.83 12.28 -2.76
CA ARG A 202 9.15 13.70 -2.97
C ARG A 202 8.51 14.28 -4.23
N ALA A 203 8.51 13.54 -5.34
CA ALA A 203 7.89 13.97 -6.60
C ALA A 203 6.36 14.11 -6.51
N GLU A 204 5.68 13.20 -5.80
CA GLU A 204 4.23 13.27 -5.56
C GLU A 204 3.89 14.52 -4.74
N ILE A 205 4.60 14.72 -3.64
CA ILE A 205 4.42 15.89 -2.75
C ILE A 205 4.64 17.20 -3.54
N GLN A 206 5.74 17.31 -4.28
CA GLN A 206 6.02 18.49 -5.12
C GLN A 206 4.91 18.80 -6.12
N ASN A 207 4.33 17.77 -6.69
CA ASN A 207 3.31 17.92 -7.74
C ASN A 207 1.91 18.20 -7.17
N ASN A 208 1.54 17.58 -6.05
CA ASN A 208 0.17 17.62 -5.55
C ASN A 208 -0.05 18.67 -4.46
N LEU A 209 0.88 18.78 -3.50
CA LEU A 209 0.72 19.60 -2.29
C LEU A 209 0.39 21.08 -2.56
N PRO A 210 1.06 21.78 -3.49
CA PRO A 210 0.75 23.20 -3.74
C PRO A 210 -0.71 23.44 -4.13
N SER A 211 -1.27 22.61 -5.01
CA SER A 211 -2.67 22.73 -5.44
C SER A 211 -3.65 22.32 -4.35
N MET A 212 -3.31 21.34 -3.50
CA MET A 212 -4.12 20.96 -2.35
C MET A 212 -4.21 22.08 -1.32
N ILE A 213 -3.07 22.74 -0.99
CA ILE A 213 -3.03 23.88 -0.06
C ILE A 213 -3.88 25.04 -0.61
N GLU A 214 -3.67 25.41 -1.87
CA GLU A 214 -4.38 26.52 -2.48
C GLU A 214 -5.90 26.30 -2.57
N ALA A 215 -6.32 25.06 -2.76
CA ALA A 215 -7.75 24.69 -2.74
C ALA A 215 -8.33 24.74 -1.32
N ALA A 216 -7.65 24.14 -0.36
CA ALA A 216 -8.12 24.05 1.03
C ALA A 216 -8.13 25.41 1.74
N ARG A 217 -7.21 26.34 1.38
CA ARG A 217 -7.15 27.72 1.91
C ARG A 217 -8.44 28.51 1.70
N ARG A 218 -9.27 28.14 0.73
CA ARG A 218 -10.55 28.81 0.44
C ARG A 218 -11.60 28.61 1.54
N PHE A 219 -11.34 27.69 2.49
CA PHE A 219 -12.26 27.32 3.56
C PHE A 219 -11.75 27.82 4.91
N GLU A 220 -11.93 29.12 5.19
CA GLU A 220 -11.36 29.81 6.36
C GLU A 220 -11.88 29.29 7.71
N ASP A 221 -13.05 28.66 7.73
CA ASP A 221 -13.63 28.02 8.94
C ASP A 221 -12.93 26.72 9.31
N TYR A 222 -12.03 26.22 8.47
CA TYR A 222 -11.27 25.00 8.67
C TYR A 222 -9.78 25.30 8.82
N GLN A 223 -9.05 24.40 9.46
CA GLN A 223 -7.59 24.41 9.46
C GLN A 223 -7.03 23.31 8.57
N MET A 224 -5.91 23.61 7.92
CA MET A 224 -5.22 22.68 7.05
C MET A 224 -4.13 21.94 7.83
N VAL A 225 -4.19 20.62 7.84
CA VAL A 225 -3.18 19.78 8.51
C VAL A 225 -2.60 18.78 7.52
N LEU A 226 -1.30 18.86 7.30
CA LEU A 226 -0.55 17.99 6.40
C LEU A 226 -0.04 16.77 7.16
N ALA A 227 -0.33 15.57 6.65
CA ALA A 227 0.29 14.35 7.08
C ALA A 227 1.69 14.22 6.47
N GLY A 228 2.74 14.25 7.27
CA GLY A 228 4.11 14.00 6.85
C GLY A 228 4.35 12.50 6.63
N ALA A 229 4.85 12.13 5.46
CA ALA A 229 5.18 10.75 5.14
C ALA A 229 6.41 10.27 5.95
N PRO A 230 6.42 9.04 6.50
CA PRO A 230 7.51 8.56 7.36
C PRO A 230 8.90 8.60 6.75
N GLY A 231 9.01 8.45 5.43
CA GLY A 231 10.30 8.47 4.71
C GLY A 231 10.73 9.84 4.19
N ILE A 232 10.06 10.93 4.60
CA ILE A 232 10.36 12.30 4.14
C ILE A 232 10.61 13.18 5.36
N GLU A 233 11.78 13.81 5.39
CA GLU A 233 12.16 14.69 6.49
C GLU A 233 11.25 15.92 6.57
N PRO A 234 10.93 16.43 7.78
CA PRO A 234 10.08 17.60 7.97
C PRO A 234 10.53 18.83 7.18
N ASP A 235 11.83 19.13 7.14
CA ASP A 235 12.42 20.26 6.43
C ASP A 235 12.08 20.26 4.92
N PHE A 236 11.79 19.08 4.35
CA PHE A 236 11.37 19.01 2.97
C PHE A 236 10.03 19.69 2.72
N TYR A 237 9.16 19.73 3.71
CA TYR A 237 7.83 20.33 3.61
C TYR A 237 7.85 21.85 3.79
N ASP A 238 8.84 22.40 4.51
CA ASP A 238 8.92 23.82 4.85
C ASP A 238 8.79 24.75 3.64
N ARG A 239 9.40 24.39 2.53
CA ARG A 239 9.33 25.17 1.27
C ARG A 239 7.92 25.25 0.67
N PHE A 240 6.99 24.40 1.10
CA PHE A 240 5.61 24.39 0.62
C PHE A 240 4.65 24.99 1.64
N ILE A 241 4.91 24.80 2.95
CA ILE A 241 3.97 25.15 4.02
C ILE A 241 4.31 26.47 4.71
N SER A 242 5.56 26.98 4.62
CA SER A 242 5.95 28.25 5.25
C SER A 242 5.05 29.40 4.80
N GLY A 243 4.47 30.11 5.77
CA GLY A 243 3.56 31.24 5.53
C GLY A 243 2.19 30.88 4.95
N THR A 244 1.84 29.59 4.88
CA THR A 244 0.56 29.16 4.30
C THR A 244 -0.53 28.89 5.33
N GLY A 245 -0.20 28.82 6.62
CA GLY A 245 -1.14 28.44 7.69
C GLY A 245 -1.39 26.93 7.77
N VAL A 246 -0.60 26.10 7.06
CA VAL A 246 -0.65 24.64 7.15
C VAL A 246 0.19 24.16 8.33
N SER A 247 -0.37 23.32 9.17
CA SER A 247 0.35 22.61 10.23
C SER A 247 0.82 21.25 9.73
N LEU A 248 2.04 20.84 10.09
CA LEU A 248 2.60 19.52 9.76
C LEU A 248 2.45 18.58 10.94
N VAL A 249 1.84 17.42 10.71
CA VAL A 249 1.80 16.28 11.64
C VAL A 249 2.63 15.16 11.06
N HIS A 250 3.67 14.74 11.77
CA HIS A 250 4.62 13.73 11.30
C HIS A 250 4.50 12.46 12.16
N HIS A 251 4.53 11.28 11.54
CA HIS A 251 4.36 9.96 12.18
C HIS A 251 3.03 9.74 12.92
N ASP A 252 1.99 10.48 12.60
CA ASP A 252 0.71 10.42 13.31
C ASP A 252 -0.51 10.55 12.37
N THR A 253 -0.39 9.96 11.18
CA THR A 253 -1.41 10.06 10.12
C THR A 253 -2.76 9.48 10.57
N TYR A 254 -2.77 8.38 11.31
CA TYR A 254 -4.00 7.72 11.75
C TYR A 254 -4.73 8.54 12.82
N ALA A 255 -4.01 9.18 13.76
CA ALA A 255 -4.61 10.13 14.69
C ALA A 255 -5.20 11.34 13.94
N LEU A 256 -4.48 11.90 12.97
CA LEU A 256 -5.00 12.96 12.11
C LEU A 256 -6.28 12.54 11.39
N LEU A 257 -6.32 11.35 10.77
CA LEU A 257 -7.51 10.84 10.09
C LEU A 257 -8.68 10.58 11.05
N SER A 258 -8.41 10.19 12.31
CA SER A 258 -9.46 10.02 13.33
C SER A 258 -10.21 11.31 13.64
N HIS A 259 -9.58 12.47 13.40
CA HIS A 259 -10.13 13.80 13.70
C HIS A 259 -10.42 14.66 12.46
N ALA A 260 -10.12 14.16 11.25
CA ALA A 260 -10.29 14.93 10.03
C ALA A 260 -11.78 15.02 9.61
N ARG A 261 -12.22 16.22 9.23
CA ARG A 261 -13.56 16.42 8.66
C ARG A 261 -13.64 15.95 7.20
N CYS A 262 -12.59 16.23 6.44
CA CYS A 262 -12.47 15.91 5.03
C CYS A 262 -10.98 15.79 4.67
N ALA A 263 -10.65 15.15 3.56
CA ALA A 263 -9.27 15.01 3.11
C ALA A 263 -9.08 15.26 1.61
N ALA A 264 -7.92 15.83 1.25
CA ALA A 264 -7.36 15.77 -0.11
C ALA A 264 -6.21 14.76 -0.10
N VAL A 265 -6.33 13.68 -0.90
CA VAL A 265 -5.48 12.51 -0.78
C VAL A 265 -4.83 12.15 -2.12
N THR A 266 -3.51 12.00 -2.15
CA THR A 266 -2.82 11.47 -3.32
C THR A 266 -3.16 9.98 -3.50
N SER A 267 -3.39 9.57 -4.76
CA SER A 267 -3.70 8.18 -5.09
C SER A 267 -2.64 7.21 -4.56
N GLY A 268 -3.08 6.17 -3.87
CA GLY A 268 -2.26 5.15 -3.22
C GLY A 268 -3.02 4.45 -2.10
N THR A 269 -2.31 3.76 -1.21
CA THR A 269 -2.86 3.09 -0.03
C THR A 269 -3.60 4.08 0.89
N ALA A 270 -3.11 5.31 0.98
CA ALA A 270 -3.73 6.38 1.77
C ALA A 270 -5.21 6.64 1.44
N THR A 271 -5.65 6.37 0.20
CA THR A 271 -7.07 6.49 -0.16
C THR A 271 -7.93 5.46 0.56
N LEU A 272 -7.42 4.25 0.72
CA LEU A 272 -8.11 3.18 1.45
C LEU A 272 -8.09 3.46 2.95
N GLU A 273 -6.94 3.85 3.51
CA GLU A 273 -6.82 4.26 4.92
C GLU A 273 -7.84 5.36 5.26
N THR A 274 -7.88 6.42 4.46
CA THR A 274 -8.84 7.54 4.63
C THR A 274 -10.29 7.06 4.61
N ALA A 275 -10.66 6.15 3.71
CA ALA A 275 -12.00 5.58 3.63
C ALA A 275 -12.32 4.70 4.86
N LEU A 276 -11.37 3.90 5.33
CA LEU A 276 -11.51 3.06 6.52
C LEU A 276 -11.66 3.88 7.81
N PHE A 277 -11.06 5.07 7.89
CA PHE A 277 -11.34 6.03 8.96
C PHE A 277 -12.70 6.74 8.80
N GLY A 278 -13.42 6.56 7.69
CA GLY A 278 -14.69 7.21 7.42
C GLY A 278 -14.55 8.70 7.09
N VAL A 279 -13.40 9.11 6.56
CA VAL A 279 -13.14 10.51 6.20
C VAL A 279 -13.46 10.73 4.72
N PRO A 280 -14.44 11.58 4.38
CA PRO A 280 -14.72 11.94 3.00
C PRO A 280 -13.50 12.56 2.32
N GLN A 281 -13.23 12.17 1.07
CA GLN A 281 -12.00 12.55 0.40
C GLN A 281 -12.19 12.91 -1.08
N VAL A 282 -11.29 13.75 -1.58
CA VAL A 282 -11.04 13.91 -3.01
C VAL A 282 -9.67 13.33 -3.34
N VAL A 283 -9.62 12.46 -4.34
CA VAL A 283 -8.37 11.83 -4.77
C VAL A 283 -7.67 12.71 -5.79
N CYS A 284 -6.42 13.04 -5.51
CA CYS A 284 -5.60 13.99 -6.25
C CYS A 284 -4.37 13.27 -6.84
N TYR A 285 -4.19 13.33 -8.16
CA TYR A 285 -3.00 12.74 -8.78
C TYR A 285 -2.55 13.54 -10.00
N ARG A 286 -1.58 14.43 -9.77
CA ARG A 286 -0.94 15.18 -10.85
C ARG A 286 0.11 14.33 -11.54
N MET A 287 -0.08 14.08 -12.80
CA MET A 287 0.89 13.34 -13.63
C MET A 287 1.85 14.30 -14.31
N ALA A 288 3.14 13.94 -14.34
CA ALA A 288 4.10 14.64 -15.18
C ALA A 288 3.69 14.44 -16.66
N MET A 289 3.69 15.52 -17.45
CA MET A 289 3.27 15.54 -18.87
C MET A 289 1.81 15.09 -19.11
N PRO A 290 0.80 15.83 -18.61
CA PRO A 290 -0.60 15.43 -18.63
C PRO A 290 -1.14 15.13 -20.04
N LYS A 291 -0.70 15.87 -21.08
CA LYS A 291 -1.16 15.66 -22.46
C LYS A 291 -0.65 14.34 -23.07
N LEU A 292 0.61 13.96 -22.79
CA LEU A 292 1.18 12.70 -23.26
C LEU A 292 0.57 11.52 -22.50
N VAL A 293 0.32 11.70 -21.21
CA VAL A 293 -0.28 10.68 -20.35
C VAL A 293 -1.77 10.51 -20.64
N ALA A 294 -2.52 11.57 -20.93
CA ALA A 294 -3.91 11.45 -21.40
C ALA A 294 -4.01 10.62 -22.68
N PHE A 295 -3.04 10.80 -23.60
CA PHE A 295 -2.92 9.96 -24.80
C PHE A 295 -2.50 8.52 -24.44
N CYS A 296 -1.51 8.33 -23.56
CA CYS A 296 -1.03 7.01 -23.14
C CYS A 296 -1.99 6.30 -22.17
N ARG A 297 -2.83 7.02 -21.39
CA ARG A 297 -3.82 6.45 -20.47
C ARG A 297 -4.73 5.46 -21.20
N ARG A 298 -5.10 5.76 -22.43
CA ARG A 298 -5.93 4.90 -23.28
C ARG A 298 -5.24 3.58 -23.68
N TYR A 299 -3.89 3.56 -23.67
CA TYR A 299 -3.10 2.42 -24.16
C TYR A 299 -2.24 1.75 -23.09
N VAL A 300 -1.89 2.47 -22.01
CA VAL A 300 -0.92 1.99 -21.00
C VAL A 300 -1.59 1.64 -19.66
N LEU A 301 -2.57 2.43 -19.22
CA LEU A 301 -3.33 2.13 -18.00
C LEU A 301 -4.63 1.42 -18.37
N LYS A 302 -4.69 0.12 -18.15
CA LYS A 302 -5.87 -0.71 -18.41
C LYS A 302 -6.93 -0.65 -17.30
N VAL A 303 -6.73 0.24 -16.31
CA VAL A 303 -7.60 0.34 -15.13
C VAL A 303 -8.60 1.49 -15.28
N LYS A 304 -9.84 1.24 -14.88
CA LYS A 304 -10.94 2.21 -14.89
C LYS A 304 -10.73 3.30 -13.82
N TYR A 305 -10.15 2.94 -12.68
CA TYR A 305 -9.95 3.79 -11.52
C TYR A 305 -8.49 3.74 -11.06
N VAL A 306 -8.05 4.78 -10.32
CA VAL A 306 -6.69 4.87 -9.78
C VAL A 306 -6.64 4.73 -8.25
N SER A 307 -7.75 4.96 -7.53
CA SER A 307 -7.84 4.76 -6.09
C SER A 307 -8.24 3.34 -5.74
N LEU A 308 -7.71 2.81 -4.64
CA LEU A 308 -8.10 1.50 -4.14
C LEU A 308 -9.59 1.46 -3.75
N VAL A 309 -10.14 2.57 -3.27
CA VAL A 309 -11.56 2.68 -2.92
C VAL A 309 -12.46 2.36 -4.10
N ASN A 310 -12.24 3.04 -5.25
CA ASN A 310 -13.06 2.83 -6.45
C ASN A 310 -12.79 1.47 -7.10
N LEU A 311 -11.53 0.99 -7.07
CA LEU A 311 -11.16 -0.34 -7.57
C LEU A 311 -11.87 -1.46 -6.78
N ILE A 312 -11.88 -1.37 -5.44
CA ILE A 312 -12.56 -2.35 -4.57
C ILE A 312 -14.07 -2.26 -4.74
N ALA A 313 -14.61 -1.05 -4.82
CA ALA A 313 -16.05 -0.84 -5.04
C ALA A 313 -16.52 -1.28 -6.44
N ASP A 314 -15.62 -1.28 -7.44
CA ASP A 314 -15.88 -1.39 -8.89
C ASP A 314 -16.86 -0.31 -9.40
N ARG A 315 -16.88 0.83 -8.72
CA ARG A 315 -17.67 2.02 -9.08
C ARG A 315 -17.02 3.27 -8.50
N GLU A 316 -17.44 4.44 -8.98
CA GLU A 316 -17.03 5.70 -8.38
C GLU A 316 -17.71 5.87 -7.02
N VAL A 317 -16.92 5.86 -5.97
CA VAL A 317 -17.26 6.20 -4.58
C VAL A 317 -16.62 7.53 -4.22
N VAL A 318 -15.36 7.72 -4.62
CA VAL A 318 -14.59 8.94 -4.43
C VAL A 318 -14.26 9.57 -5.77
N THR A 319 -14.35 10.89 -5.86
CA THR A 319 -13.97 11.60 -7.10
C THR A 319 -12.46 11.59 -7.28
N GLU A 320 -12.02 11.14 -8.45
CA GLU A 320 -10.61 11.07 -8.83
C GLU A 320 -10.25 12.22 -9.78
N LEU A 321 -9.47 13.16 -9.30
CA LEU A 321 -8.92 14.25 -10.09
C LEU A 321 -7.53 13.86 -10.60
N VAL A 322 -7.47 13.43 -11.85
CA VAL A 322 -6.25 12.86 -12.46
C VAL A 322 -5.92 13.58 -13.76
N ALA A 323 -4.66 13.87 -13.97
CA ALA A 323 -4.12 14.48 -15.18
C ALA A 323 -4.82 15.81 -15.56
N ASP A 324 -5.71 15.81 -16.54
CA ASP A 324 -6.42 16.97 -17.06
C ASP A 324 -7.54 17.48 -16.14
N THR A 325 -8.09 16.62 -15.30
CA THR A 325 -9.09 17.02 -14.28
C THR A 325 -8.46 17.52 -12.99
N PHE A 326 -7.17 17.31 -12.79
CA PHE A 326 -6.45 17.82 -11.62
C PHE A 326 -6.25 19.34 -11.72
N SER A 327 -6.94 20.08 -10.90
CA SER A 327 -6.76 21.53 -10.74
C SER A 327 -7.16 21.99 -9.34
N THR A 328 -6.63 23.12 -8.91
CA THR A 328 -6.99 23.75 -7.63
C THR A 328 -8.51 24.00 -7.54
N ASP A 329 -9.13 24.47 -8.61
CA ASP A 329 -10.58 24.76 -8.65
C ASP A 329 -11.42 23.49 -8.52
N ASN A 330 -11.02 22.39 -9.19
CA ASN A 330 -11.74 21.13 -9.08
C ASN A 330 -11.56 20.51 -7.68
N ILE A 331 -10.37 20.61 -7.06
CA ILE A 331 -10.16 20.16 -5.68
C ILE A 331 -11.07 20.98 -4.73
N ALA A 332 -11.07 22.31 -4.82
CA ALA A 332 -11.91 23.16 -4.00
C ALA A 332 -13.41 22.88 -4.20
N LYS A 333 -13.84 22.65 -5.44
CA LYS A 333 -15.24 22.27 -5.74
C LYS A 333 -15.64 20.97 -5.06
N GLN A 334 -14.77 19.96 -5.05
CA GLN A 334 -15.05 18.68 -4.38
C GLN A 334 -15.05 18.84 -2.86
N LEU A 335 -14.10 19.57 -2.28
CA LEU A 335 -14.08 19.88 -0.85
C LEU A 335 -15.36 20.60 -0.42
N ALA A 336 -15.83 21.58 -1.21
CA ALA A 336 -17.07 22.30 -0.92
C ALA A 336 -18.32 21.41 -0.85
N LEU A 337 -18.34 20.29 -1.58
CA LEU A 337 -19.42 19.30 -1.53
C LEU A 337 -19.31 18.35 -0.32
N LEU A 338 -18.11 18.12 0.20
CA LEU A 338 -17.83 17.11 1.21
C LEU A 338 -17.71 17.67 2.63
N LEU A 339 -17.39 18.97 2.77
CA LEU A 339 -17.21 19.62 4.07
C LEU A 339 -18.52 19.78 4.86
N PRO A 340 -19.64 20.29 4.27
CA PRO A 340 -20.91 20.35 4.98
C PRO A 340 -21.54 18.96 5.08
N ASP A 341 -22.43 18.79 6.05
CA ASP A 341 -23.32 17.66 6.08
C ASP A 341 -24.31 17.75 4.91
N GLY A 342 -24.42 16.68 4.15
CA GLY A 342 -25.26 16.66 2.95
C GLY A 342 -25.17 15.36 2.17
N GLU A 343 -25.93 15.30 1.11
CA GLU A 343 -26.13 14.07 0.31
C GLU A 343 -24.83 13.55 -0.31
N ALA A 344 -23.94 14.43 -0.80
CA ALA A 344 -22.68 14.02 -1.41
C ALA A 344 -21.76 13.34 -0.39
N ARG A 345 -21.67 13.90 0.82
CA ARG A 345 -20.93 13.32 1.93
C ARG A 345 -21.51 11.96 2.33
N GLN A 346 -22.83 11.88 2.53
CA GLN A 346 -23.50 10.65 2.95
C GLN A 346 -23.33 9.54 1.94
N ARG A 347 -23.52 9.81 0.63
CA ARG A 347 -23.29 8.82 -0.43
C ARG A 347 -21.87 8.27 -0.43
N MET A 348 -20.87 9.11 -0.12
CA MET A 348 -19.48 8.65 -0.02
C MET A 348 -19.27 7.74 1.19
N LEU A 349 -19.83 8.08 2.34
CA LEU A 349 -19.77 7.26 3.55
C LEU A 349 -20.47 5.91 3.36
N ASP A 350 -21.64 5.88 2.72
CA ASP A 350 -22.34 4.64 2.37
C ASP A 350 -21.48 3.77 1.42
N GLY A 351 -20.75 4.43 0.50
CA GLY A 351 -19.79 3.76 -0.37
C GLY A 351 -18.60 3.15 0.39
N TYR A 352 -18.16 3.77 1.47
CA TYR A 352 -17.11 3.22 2.32
C TYR A 352 -17.53 1.97 3.08
N GLU A 353 -18.79 1.91 3.53
CA GLU A 353 -19.34 0.70 4.14
C GLU A 353 -19.36 -0.47 3.13
N ASP A 354 -19.64 -0.19 1.87
CA ASP A 354 -19.56 -1.18 0.78
C ASP A 354 -18.13 -1.69 0.57
N VAL A 355 -17.15 -0.77 0.61
CA VAL A 355 -15.72 -1.12 0.52
C VAL A 355 -15.29 -1.97 1.71
N ARG A 356 -15.65 -1.62 2.96
CA ARG A 356 -15.37 -2.40 4.16
C ARG A 356 -15.92 -3.82 4.06
N ARG A 357 -17.17 -3.96 3.63
CA ARG A 357 -17.83 -5.26 3.46
C ARG A 357 -17.12 -6.14 2.45
N LYS A 358 -16.66 -5.56 1.32
CA LYS A 358 -15.92 -6.30 0.29
C LYS A 358 -14.52 -6.72 0.72
N ILE A 359 -13.88 -5.93 1.57
CA ILE A 359 -12.56 -6.27 2.14
C ILE A 359 -12.69 -7.41 3.14
N GLY A 360 -13.79 -7.49 3.91
CA GLY A 360 -13.94 -8.44 5.00
C GLY A 360 -13.18 -8.03 6.26
N GLY A 361 -13.30 -8.83 7.31
CA GLY A 361 -12.72 -8.56 8.64
C GLY A 361 -11.68 -9.59 9.10
N ASP A 362 -11.26 -10.51 8.24
CA ASP A 362 -10.28 -11.54 8.61
C ASP A 362 -8.87 -10.95 8.69
N SER A 363 -8.07 -11.46 9.63
CA SER A 363 -6.64 -11.14 9.70
C SER A 363 -5.92 -11.76 8.50
N PRO A 364 -5.34 -10.96 7.58
CA PRO A 364 -4.70 -11.47 6.37
C PRO A 364 -3.55 -12.43 6.66
N SER A 365 -2.77 -12.12 7.69
CA SER A 365 -1.63 -12.95 8.07
C SER A 365 -2.05 -14.27 8.69
N GLU A 366 -3.10 -14.30 9.52
CA GLU A 366 -3.61 -15.54 10.12
C GLU A 366 -4.30 -16.42 9.07
N SER A 367 -5.16 -15.83 8.22
CA SER A 367 -5.79 -16.54 7.10
C SER A 367 -4.75 -17.16 6.16
N ALA A 368 -3.73 -16.40 5.77
CA ALA A 368 -2.65 -16.90 4.93
C ALA A 368 -1.84 -18.02 5.63
N ALA A 369 -1.52 -17.86 6.92
CA ALA A 369 -0.75 -18.85 7.66
C ALA A 369 -1.45 -20.19 7.74
N HIS A 370 -2.76 -20.22 8.02
CA HIS A 370 -3.55 -21.45 8.04
C HIS A 370 -3.55 -22.14 6.68
N ILE A 371 -3.84 -21.40 5.60
CA ILE A 371 -3.86 -21.98 4.25
C ILE A 371 -2.47 -22.51 3.86
N ILE A 372 -1.41 -21.72 4.10
CA ILE A 372 -0.02 -22.13 3.79
C ILE A 372 0.34 -23.42 4.55
N TYR A 373 0.05 -23.47 5.85
CA TYR A 373 0.34 -24.64 6.68
C TYR A 373 -0.37 -25.90 6.17
N ASP A 374 -1.65 -25.79 5.81
CA ASP A 374 -2.45 -26.90 5.31
C ASP A 374 -1.98 -27.39 3.93
N LEU A 375 -1.49 -26.49 3.07
CA LEU A 375 -0.99 -26.83 1.74
C LEU A 375 0.41 -27.47 1.76
N VAL A 376 1.24 -27.14 2.75
CA VAL A 376 2.61 -27.67 2.86
C VAL A 376 2.66 -28.99 3.62
N LYS A 377 1.68 -29.26 4.51
CA LYS A 377 1.56 -30.48 5.31
C LYS A 377 1.19 -31.69 4.48
#